data_52c530b3bb537494505319119a4cab8c
#
_entry.id   52c530b3bb537494505319119a4cab8c
#
_cell.length_a   1.000
_cell.length_b   1.000
_cell.length_c   1.000
_cell.angle_alpha   90.00
_cell.angle_beta   90.00
_cell.angle_gamma   90.00
#
_symmetry.space_group_name_H-M   'P 1'
#
loop_
_entity.id
_entity.type
_entity.pdbx_description
1 polymer ?
#
loop_
_entity_poly.entity_id
_entity_poly.type
_entity_poly.pdbx_seq_one_letter_code
_entity_poly.pdbx_strand_id
1 'polypeptide(L)'
;MTVWLEKHKPVFFADLLTSTHVKESLTNLSVQANPPHLLLSGASGCGKTAAIHLVCRQVLGPSWRSTTHVLQARDLSKTSGAMAKFEAFLRPEGSGSEDTLAGRTSLDAFDHKISLTSETSPPPAGEESARPEDGTFAPVSRIIVIEDADYLGHARQSYLRRMMEESS
;
A
#
# COMPACT_ATOMS: atom_id res chain seq x y z
N MET A 1 -20.78 13.47 -12.02
CA MET A 1 -21.44 12.27 -11.44
C MET A 1 -20.37 11.47 -10.73
N THR A 2 -20.39 11.44 -9.40
CA THR A 2 -19.49 10.58 -8.61
C THR A 2 -19.85 9.12 -8.88
N VAL A 3 -18.86 8.33 -9.26
CA VAL A 3 -19.05 6.89 -9.50
C VAL A 3 -19.51 6.24 -8.19
N TRP A 4 -20.49 5.34 -8.26
CA TRP A 4 -21.08 4.69 -7.08
C TRP A 4 -20.03 4.06 -6.15
N LEU A 5 -18.97 3.50 -6.72
CA LEU A 5 -17.84 2.94 -5.99
C LEU A 5 -17.10 3.97 -5.13
N GLU A 6 -16.97 5.21 -5.59
CA GLU A 6 -16.35 6.29 -4.81
C GLU A 6 -17.24 6.75 -3.67
N LYS A 7 -18.54 6.83 -3.93
CA LYS A 7 -19.54 7.25 -2.93
C LYS A 7 -19.62 6.29 -1.74
N HIS A 8 -19.39 5.00 -1.96
CA HIS A 8 -19.51 3.95 -0.96
C HIS A 8 -18.17 3.32 -0.59
N LYS A 9 -17.05 4.01 -0.88
CA LYS A 9 -15.72 3.56 -0.49
C LYS A 9 -15.63 3.54 1.05
N PRO A 10 -15.15 2.43 1.66
CA PRO A 10 -15.00 2.36 3.11
C PRO A 10 -14.01 3.42 3.60
N VAL A 11 -14.38 4.11 4.66
CA VAL A 11 -13.58 5.17 5.29
C VAL A 11 -12.91 4.66 6.57
N PHE A 12 -13.56 3.73 7.26
CA PHE A 12 -13.10 3.12 8.50
C PHE A 12 -12.99 1.60 8.35
N PHE A 13 -12.20 0.96 9.20
CA PHE A 13 -12.15 -0.51 9.24
C PHE A 13 -13.51 -1.14 9.56
N ALA A 14 -14.35 -0.45 10.32
CA ALA A 14 -15.71 -0.89 10.62
C ALA A 14 -16.59 -1.05 9.37
N ASP A 15 -16.34 -0.23 8.33
CA ASP A 15 -17.11 -0.25 7.09
C ASP A 15 -16.77 -1.45 6.17
N LEU A 16 -15.66 -2.14 6.45
CA LEU A 16 -15.28 -3.32 5.68
C LEU A 16 -16.29 -4.45 5.89
N LEU A 17 -16.75 -5.05 4.81
CA LEU A 17 -17.64 -6.22 4.85
C LEU A 17 -16.83 -7.52 5.05
N THR A 18 -16.22 -7.64 6.22
CA THR A 18 -15.41 -8.79 6.60
C THR A 18 -15.69 -9.17 8.06
N SER A 19 -15.13 -10.29 8.53
CA SER A 19 -15.31 -10.74 9.89
C SER A 19 -14.72 -9.76 10.92
N THR A 20 -15.30 -9.71 12.10
CA THR A 20 -14.82 -8.87 13.22
C THR A 20 -13.36 -9.14 13.53
N HIS A 21 -12.96 -10.41 13.56
CA HIS A 21 -11.57 -10.81 13.79
C HIS A 21 -10.59 -10.18 12.77
N VAL A 22 -10.94 -10.14 11.48
CA VAL A 22 -10.08 -9.51 10.46
C VAL A 22 -10.02 -8.00 10.66
N LYS A 23 -11.14 -7.34 11.00
CA LYS A 23 -11.17 -5.89 11.31
C LYS A 23 -10.26 -5.55 12.49
N GLU A 24 -10.37 -6.30 13.58
CA GLU A 24 -9.54 -6.14 14.77
C GLU A 24 -8.07 -6.39 14.47
N SER A 25 -7.76 -7.43 13.71
CA SER A 25 -6.39 -7.74 13.31
C SER A 25 -5.77 -6.61 12.48
N LEU A 26 -6.49 -6.06 11.51
CA LEU A 26 -6.04 -4.93 10.69
C LEU A 26 -5.87 -3.66 11.52
N THR A 27 -6.79 -3.39 12.43
CA THR A 27 -6.70 -2.24 13.34
C THR A 27 -5.48 -2.36 14.25
N ASN A 28 -5.30 -3.50 14.91
CA ASN A 28 -4.17 -3.74 15.81
C ASN A 28 -2.82 -3.66 15.08
N LEU A 29 -2.76 -4.18 13.85
CA LEU A 29 -1.56 -4.11 13.02
C LEU A 29 -1.23 -2.67 12.62
N SER A 30 -2.23 -1.87 12.29
CA SER A 30 -2.03 -0.50 11.81
C SER A 30 -1.62 0.51 12.90
N VAL A 31 -1.80 0.18 14.17
CA VAL A 31 -1.35 1.02 15.30
C VAL A 31 0.03 0.63 15.84
N GLN A 32 0.62 -0.46 15.34
CA GLN A 32 1.96 -0.85 15.75
C GLN A 32 3.01 0.15 15.23
N ALA A 33 4.02 0.39 16.02
CA ALA A 33 5.14 1.26 15.64
C ALA A 33 5.91 0.73 14.42
N ASN A 34 6.07 -0.58 14.33
CA ASN A 34 6.66 -1.28 13.21
C ASN A 34 5.67 -2.36 12.72
N PRO A 35 4.75 -2.02 11.81
CA PRO A 35 3.79 -2.99 11.31
C PRO A 35 4.49 -4.07 10.50
N PRO A 36 4.13 -5.35 10.72
CA PRO A 36 4.73 -6.46 9.99
C PRO A 36 4.32 -6.45 8.52
N HIS A 37 5.05 -7.21 7.70
CA HIS A 37 4.62 -7.48 6.33
C HIS A 37 3.26 -8.16 6.30
N LEU A 38 2.38 -7.68 5.45
CA LEU A 38 0.99 -8.12 5.36
C LEU A 38 0.72 -8.81 4.04
N LEU A 39 0.17 -10.01 4.09
CA LEU A 39 -0.34 -10.73 2.92
C LEU A 39 -1.87 -10.85 3.02
N LEU A 40 -2.59 -10.24 2.09
CA LEU A 40 -4.04 -10.37 1.96
C LEU A 40 -4.39 -11.31 0.82
N SER A 41 -5.09 -12.39 1.12
CA SER A 41 -5.61 -13.34 0.15
C SER A 41 -7.14 -13.40 0.19
N GLY A 42 -7.76 -13.76 -0.92
CA GLY A 42 -9.20 -13.88 -1.03
C GLY A 42 -9.70 -13.63 -2.45
N ALA A 43 -10.99 -13.85 -2.67
CA ALA A 43 -11.65 -13.69 -3.96
C ALA A 43 -11.51 -12.26 -4.51
N SER A 44 -11.63 -12.12 -5.83
CA SER A 44 -11.72 -10.79 -6.46
C SER A 44 -12.94 -10.03 -5.93
N GLY A 45 -12.78 -8.74 -5.67
CA GLY A 45 -13.87 -7.90 -5.19
C GLY A 45 -14.18 -7.99 -3.69
N CYS A 46 -13.48 -8.82 -2.90
CA CYS A 46 -13.74 -8.97 -1.46
C CYS A 46 -13.18 -7.82 -0.59
N GLY A 47 -12.67 -6.75 -1.19
CA GLY A 47 -12.24 -5.56 -0.46
C GLY A 47 -10.76 -5.52 -0.05
N LYS A 48 -9.88 -6.39 -0.59
CA LYS A 48 -8.44 -6.41 -0.25
C LYS A 48 -7.76 -5.05 -0.45
N THR A 49 -7.92 -4.46 -1.62
CA THR A 49 -7.34 -3.14 -1.94
C THR A 49 -7.90 -2.04 -1.04
N ALA A 50 -9.20 -2.07 -0.74
CA ALA A 50 -9.81 -1.14 0.20
C ALA A 50 -9.21 -1.28 1.62
N ALA A 51 -9.02 -2.50 2.09
CA ALA A 51 -8.40 -2.77 3.38
C ALA A 51 -6.94 -2.25 3.44
N ILE A 52 -6.16 -2.49 2.39
CA ILE A 52 -4.78 -1.96 2.30
C ILE A 52 -4.76 -0.43 2.33
N HIS A 53 -5.65 0.24 1.60
CA HIS A 53 -5.72 1.70 1.63
C HIS A 53 -6.03 2.25 3.02
N LEU A 54 -6.90 1.57 3.78
CA LEU A 54 -7.18 1.96 5.17
C LEU A 54 -5.94 1.77 6.06
N VAL A 55 -5.21 0.66 5.91
CA VAL A 55 -3.95 0.43 6.63
C VAL A 55 -2.91 1.50 6.27
N CYS A 56 -2.69 1.76 4.98
CA CYS A 56 -1.75 2.80 4.54
C CYS A 56 -2.10 4.16 5.11
N ARG A 57 -3.37 4.53 5.08
CA ARG A 57 -3.86 5.79 5.62
C ARG A 57 -3.63 5.88 7.14
N GLN A 58 -3.89 4.80 7.88
CA GLN A 58 -3.70 4.77 9.33
C GLN A 58 -2.21 4.83 9.71
N VAL A 59 -1.35 4.10 8.98
CA VAL A 59 0.09 4.01 9.26
C VAL A 59 0.83 5.28 8.82
N LEU A 60 0.55 5.80 7.63
CA LEU A 60 1.29 6.91 7.03
C LEU A 60 0.64 8.29 7.26
N GLY A 61 -0.58 8.32 7.80
CA GLY A 61 -1.30 9.58 8.07
C GLY A 61 -1.66 10.36 6.78
N PRO A 62 -1.66 11.70 6.82
CA PRO A 62 -2.14 12.54 5.71
C PRO A 62 -1.40 12.34 4.39
N SER A 63 -0.11 12.00 4.46
CA SER A 63 0.75 11.81 3.27
C SER A 63 0.67 10.41 2.65
N TRP A 64 -0.24 9.55 3.13
CA TRP A 64 -0.27 8.15 2.73
C TRP A 64 -0.33 7.92 1.21
N ARG A 65 -1.00 8.79 0.45
CA ARG A 65 -1.11 8.62 -1.00
C ARG A 65 0.21 8.86 -1.74
N SER A 66 1.01 9.80 -1.31
CA SER A 66 2.31 10.10 -1.91
C SER A 66 3.42 9.14 -1.45
N THR A 67 3.27 8.54 -0.27
CA THR A 67 4.24 7.64 0.33
C THR A 67 3.90 6.16 0.19
N THR A 68 2.74 5.83 -0.40
CA THR A 68 2.37 4.48 -0.79
C THR A 68 2.73 4.25 -2.26
N HIS A 69 3.53 3.22 -2.53
CA HIS A 69 3.94 2.86 -3.88
C HIS A 69 3.30 1.55 -4.30
N VAL A 70 2.67 1.53 -5.45
CA VAL A 70 1.92 0.37 -5.96
C VAL A 70 2.61 -0.23 -7.16
N LEU A 71 2.78 -1.54 -7.14
CA LEU A 71 3.25 -2.34 -8.28
C LEU A 71 2.18 -3.37 -8.65
N GLN A 72 1.77 -3.36 -9.90
CA GLN A 72 0.91 -4.42 -10.45
C GLN A 72 1.75 -5.55 -11.03
N ALA A 73 1.76 -6.70 -10.37
CA ALA A 73 2.54 -7.86 -10.80
C ALA A 73 2.07 -8.42 -12.15
N ARG A 74 0.79 -8.28 -12.47
CA ARG A 74 0.20 -8.68 -13.74
C ARG A 74 0.81 -7.93 -14.93
N ASP A 75 1.01 -6.63 -14.82
CA ASP A 75 1.58 -5.81 -15.88
C ASP A 75 3.09 -6.01 -16.00
N LEU A 76 3.73 -6.20 -14.85
CA LEU A 76 5.14 -6.52 -14.80
C LEU A 76 5.46 -7.84 -15.55
N SER A 77 4.59 -8.84 -15.44
CA SER A 77 4.81 -10.15 -16.08
C SER A 77 4.85 -10.08 -17.61
N LYS A 78 4.25 -9.06 -18.20
CA LYS A 78 4.19 -8.83 -19.66
C LYS A 78 5.39 -8.04 -20.18
N THR A 79 6.26 -7.55 -19.31
CA THR A 79 7.32 -6.61 -19.68
C THR A 79 8.67 -7.32 -19.83
N SER A 80 9.44 -6.97 -20.86
CA SER A 80 10.83 -7.41 -20.97
C SER A 80 11.66 -6.80 -19.84
N GLY A 81 12.60 -7.56 -19.26
CA GLY A 81 13.39 -7.11 -18.12
C GLY A 81 12.60 -7.02 -16.81
N ALA A 82 11.51 -7.78 -16.69
CA ALA A 82 10.62 -7.75 -15.55
C ALA A 82 11.33 -7.96 -14.19
N MET A 83 12.40 -8.75 -14.15
CA MET A 83 13.16 -8.96 -12.90
C MET A 83 13.92 -7.70 -12.50
N ALA A 84 14.65 -7.09 -13.42
CA ALA A 84 15.38 -5.85 -13.13
C ALA A 84 14.46 -4.70 -12.72
N LYS A 85 13.28 -4.58 -13.37
CA LYS A 85 12.27 -3.59 -12.96
C LYS A 85 11.70 -3.86 -11.57
N PHE A 86 11.52 -5.13 -11.22
CA PHE A 86 11.04 -5.54 -9.90
C PHE A 86 12.08 -5.24 -8.82
N GLU A 87 13.34 -5.55 -9.06
CA GLU A 87 14.46 -5.25 -8.17
C GLU A 87 14.61 -3.73 -7.98
N ALA A 88 14.62 -2.96 -9.06
CA ALA A 88 14.68 -1.50 -9.00
C ALA A 88 13.49 -0.88 -8.25
N PHE A 89 12.31 -1.49 -8.33
CA PHE A 89 11.14 -1.04 -7.57
C PHE A 89 11.30 -1.29 -6.07
N LEU A 90 11.82 -2.44 -5.68
CA LEU A 90 12.01 -2.79 -4.27
C LEU A 90 13.24 -2.10 -3.67
N ARG A 91 14.35 -2.07 -4.39
CA ARG A 91 15.62 -1.43 -3.99
C ARG A 91 16.06 -0.48 -5.08
N PRO A 92 15.69 0.81 -5.06
CA PRO A 92 16.26 1.77 -5.97
C PRO A 92 17.77 1.88 -5.67
N GLU A 93 18.60 1.61 -6.66
CA GLU A 93 20.04 1.81 -6.59
C GLU A 93 20.33 3.30 -6.46
N GLY A 94 21.00 3.70 -5.41
CA GLY A 94 21.32 5.10 -5.11
C GLY A 94 20.99 5.47 -3.67
N SER A 95 21.63 4.80 -2.73
CA SER A 95 21.53 5.12 -1.31
C SER A 95 22.28 6.40 -0.99
N GLY A 96 21.75 7.53 -1.34
CA GLY A 96 22.49 8.76 -1.07
C GLY A 96 21.69 10.05 -1.04
N SER A 97 20.45 10.07 -1.43
CA SER A 97 19.65 11.27 -1.35
C SER A 97 18.16 10.96 -1.29
N GLU A 98 17.43 11.86 -0.70
CA GLU A 98 15.98 11.86 -0.51
C GLU A 98 15.17 11.70 -1.81
N ASP A 99 15.84 11.60 -2.95
CA ASP A 99 15.28 11.61 -4.31
C ASP A 99 15.14 10.21 -4.95
N THR A 100 15.33 9.15 -4.19
CA THR A 100 15.22 7.76 -4.69
C THR A 100 13.78 7.31 -5.00
N LEU A 101 12.82 8.20 -4.85
CA LEU A 101 11.41 7.98 -5.19
C LEU A 101 11.08 8.37 -6.64
N ALA A 102 11.97 9.02 -7.37
CA ALA A 102 11.73 9.60 -8.68
C ALA A 102 11.34 8.59 -9.79
N GLY A 103 11.51 7.28 -9.56
CA GLY A 103 11.12 6.23 -10.51
C GLY A 103 9.91 5.40 -10.09
N ARG A 104 9.33 5.64 -8.93
CA ARG A 104 8.21 4.85 -8.40
C ARG A 104 6.89 5.58 -8.59
N THR A 105 5.91 4.84 -9.09
CA THR A 105 4.56 5.35 -9.18
C THR A 105 3.95 5.38 -7.77
N SER A 106 3.72 6.56 -7.22
CA SER A 106 2.94 6.71 -5.99
C SER A 106 1.48 6.31 -6.24
N LEU A 107 0.75 5.99 -5.19
CA LEU A 107 -0.68 5.70 -5.30
C LEU A 107 -1.43 6.87 -5.93
N ASP A 108 -1.04 8.09 -5.60
CA ASP A 108 -1.63 9.30 -6.17
C ASP A 108 -1.39 9.38 -7.68
N ALA A 109 -0.16 9.18 -8.14
CA ALA A 109 0.17 9.14 -9.56
C ALA A 109 -0.49 7.95 -10.29
N PHE A 110 -0.67 6.82 -9.60
CA PHE A 110 -1.34 5.65 -10.14
C PHE A 110 -2.84 5.90 -10.34
N ASP A 111 -3.51 6.48 -9.36
CA ASP A 111 -4.92 6.86 -9.43
C ASP A 111 -5.16 7.91 -10.53
N HIS A 112 -4.28 8.91 -10.66
CA HIS A 112 -4.35 9.89 -11.73
C HIS A 112 -4.17 9.28 -13.13
N LYS A 113 -3.38 8.24 -13.28
CA LYS A 113 -3.22 7.52 -14.54
C LYS A 113 -4.46 6.73 -14.93
N ILE A 114 -5.22 6.25 -13.96
CA ILE A 114 -6.48 5.51 -14.17
C ILE A 114 -7.66 6.48 -14.29
N SER A 115 -7.62 7.58 -13.53
CA SER A 115 -8.69 8.58 -13.44
C SER A 115 -8.35 9.79 -14.29
N LEU A 116 -8.69 9.77 -15.57
CA LEU A 116 -8.72 10.99 -16.40
C LEU A 116 -9.90 11.91 -16.06
N THR A 117 -10.69 11.59 -15.05
CA THR A 117 -11.83 12.40 -14.61
C THR A 117 -12.21 12.10 -13.17
N SER A 118 -11.63 12.80 -12.20
CA SER A 118 -12.32 13.05 -10.91
C SER A 118 -11.57 14.09 -10.10
N GLU A 119 -12.26 15.19 -9.83
CA GLU A 119 -11.80 16.23 -8.92
C GLU A 119 -11.60 15.63 -7.52
N THR A 120 -10.44 15.85 -6.98
CA THR A 120 -10.00 15.35 -5.67
C THR A 120 -10.74 16.09 -4.58
N SER A 121 -11.76 15.48 -4.00
CA SER A 121 -12.23 15.91 -2.70
C SER A 121 -11.18 15.54 -1.65
N PRO A 122 -10.78 16.47 -0.77
CA PRO A 122 -9.89 16.14 0.32
C PRO A 122 -10.52 15.04 1.18
N PRO A 123 -9.74 14.06 1.66
CA PRO A 123 -10.26 13.03 2.53
C PRO A 123 -10.86 13.71 3.78
N PRO A 124 -12.02 13.25 4.27
CA PRO A 124 -12.52 13.72 5.53
C PRO A 124 -11.44 13.51 6.59
N ALA A 125 -11.23 14.51 7.44
CA ALA A 125 -10.33 14.43 8.58
C ALA A 125 -10.86 13.31 9.50
N GLY A 126 -10.39 12.10 9.26
CA GLY A 126 -10.71 10.94 10.07
C GLY A 126 -9.64 10.84 11.12
N GLU A 127 -10.10 10.92 12.32
CA GLU A 127 -9.48 10.54 13.58
C GLU A 127 -7.94 10.55 13.60
N GLU A 128 -7.39 11.67 14.00
CA GLU A 128 -6.07 11.80 14.64
C GLU A 128 -6.10 11.05 15.97
N SER A 129 -6.39 9.75 15.94
CA SER A 129 -6.53 8.96 17.15
C SER A 129 -5.42 7.95 17.21
N ALA A 130 -4.53 8.24 18.15
CA ALA A 130 -3.66 7.31 18.82
C ALA A 130 -2.47 6.75 18.02
N ARG A 131 -1.64 7.63 17.46
CA ARG A 131 -0.21 7.36 17.57
C ARG A 131 0.22 7.82 18.95
N PRO A 132 0.84 6.98 19.78
CA PRO A 132 1.47 7.46 21.01
C PRO A 132 2.54 8.48 20.63
N GLU A 133 2.49 9.67 21.21
CA GLU A 133 3.46 10.74 21.03
C GLU A 133 4.83 10.44 21.65
N ASP A 134 5.07 9.23 22.05
CA ASP A 134 6.35 8.80 22.63
C ASP A 134 7.38 8.59 21.53
N GLY A 135 8.23 9.58 21.37
CA GLY A 135 9.27 9.78 20.36
C GLY A 135 10.40 8.76 20.31
N THR A 136 10.13 7.45 20.34
CA THR A 136 11.17 6.41 20.34
C THR A 136 11.18 5.54 19.08
N PHE A 137 10.24 5.72 18.15
CA PHE A 137 10.16 4.89 16.95
C PHE A 137 10.38 5.71 15.70
N ALA A 138 11.30 5.26 14.83
CA ALA A 138 11.41 5.81 13.49
C ALA A 138 10.08 5.59 12.76
N PRO A 139 9.37 6.64 12.33
CA PRO A 139 8.08 6.49 11.69
C PRO A 139 8.25 5.72 10.39
N VAL A 140 7.31 4.81 10.09
CA VAL A 140 7.26 4.17 8.77
C VAL A 140 7.17 5.28 7.72
N SER A 141 8.20 5.38 6.89
CA SER A 141 8.29 6.46 5.91
C SER A 141 7.55 6.17 4.59
N ARG A 142 7.32 4.88 4.30
CA ARG A 142 6.69 4.43 3.05
C ARG A 142 6.11 3.03 3.18
N ILE A 143 5.10 2.74 2.36
CA ILE A 143 4.55 1.39 2.19
C ILE A 143 4.63 1.00 0.72
N ILE A 144 5.08 -0.23 0.47
CA ILE A 144 5.10 -0.84 -0.86
C ILE A 144 3.94 -1.83 -0.93
N VAL A 145 3.08 -1.67 -1.92
CA VAL A 145 1.94 -2.54 -2.20
C VAL A 145 2.20 -3.29 -3.50
N ILE A 146 2.10 -4.60 -3.45
CA ILE A 146 2.18 -5.45 -4.64
C ILE A 146 0.80 -6.06 -4.86
N GLU A 147 0.12 -5.62 -5.90
CA GLU A 147 -1.17 -6.17 -6.31
C GLU A 147 -0.98 -7.37 -7.22
N ASP A 148 -1.96 -8.30 -7.17
CA ASP A 148 -1.95 -9.52 -7.97
C ASP A 148 -0.64 -10.33 -7.83
N ALA A 149 -0.16 -10.51 -6.59
CA ALA A 149 1.11 -11.16 -6.29
C ALA A 149 1.24 -12.61 -6.82
N ASP A 150 0.14 -13.27 -7.13
CA ASP A 150 0.07 -14.55 -7.82
C ASP A 150 0.69 -14.52 -9.24
N TYR A 151 0.72 -13.35 -9.89
CA TYR A 151 1.39 -13.15 -11.19
C TYR A 151 2.90 -12.92 -11.08
N LEU A 152 3.46 -12.86 -9.89
CA LEU A 152 4.90 -12.67 -9.69
C LEU A 152 5.61 -13.93 -10.14
N GLY A 153 5.65 -14.77 -10.77
CA GLY A 153 6.47 -15.95 -11.08
C GLY A 153 7.51 -16.30 -9.99
N HIS A 154 7.90 -17.52 -9.95
CA HIS A 154 8.69 -18.12 -8.86
C HIS A 154 9.97 -17.32 -8.49
N ALA A 155 10.73 -16.84 -9.49
CA ALA A 155 11.96 -16.10 -9.22
C ALA A 155 11.72 -14.79 -8.44
N ARG A 156 10.66 -14.05 -8.81
CA ARG A 156 10.30 -12.79 -8.12
C ARG A 156 9.69 -13.04 -6.75
N GLN A 157 8.94 -14.12 -6.58
CA GLN A 157 8.43 -14.52 -5.26
C GLN A 157 9.59 -14.88 -4.32
N SER A 158 10.58 -15.63 -4.78
CA SER A 158 11.76 -15.97 -3.99
C SER A 158 12.57 -14.73 -3.61
N TYR A 159 12.73 -13.78 -4.54
CA TYR A 159 13.40 -12.51 -4.27
C TYR A 159 12.63 -11.66 -3.24
N LEU A 160 11.31 -11.54 -3.40
CA LEU A 160 10.46 -10.81 -2.46
C LEU A 160 10.56 -11.40 -1.03
N ARG A 161 10.47 -12.71 -0.93
CA ARG A 161 10.60 -13.42 0.35
C ARG A 161 11.92 -13.09 1.04
N ARG A 162 13.03 -13.16 0.30
CA ARG A 162 14.35 -12.80 0.83
C ARG A 162 14.40 -11.35 1.32
N MET A 163 13.84 -10.42 0.55
CA MET A 163 13.75 -9.01 0.93
C MET A 163 12.96 -8.79 2.22
N MET A 164 11.86 -9.52 2.40
CA MET A 164 11.05 -9.45 3.61
C MET A 164 11.79 -10.02 4.82
N GLU A 165 12.54 -11.09 4.65
CA GLU A 165 13.38 -11.69 5.71
C GLU A 165 14.54 -10.76 6.13
N GLU A 166 15.12 -9.98 5.18
CA GLU A 166 16.20 -9.03 5.47
C GLU A 166 15.70 -7.73 6.16
N SER A 167 14.41 -7.41 6.03
CA SER A 167 13.81 -6.16 6.55
C SER A 167 12.97 -6.34 7.83
N SER A 168 12.93 -7.55 8.38
CA SER A 168 12.18 -7.91 9.61
C SER A 168 12.94 -7.65 10.89
#